data_0343785479d7c03fa9b89893f6756d81
#
_entry.id   0343785479d7c03fa9b89893f6756d81
#
_cell.length_a   1.000
_cell.length_b   1.000
_cell.length_c   1.000
_cell.angle_alpha   90.00
_cell.angle_beta   90.00
_cell.angle_gamma   90.00
#
_symmetry.space_group_name_H-M   'P 1'
#
loop_
_entity.id
_entity.type
_entity.pdbx_description
1 polymer ?
#
loop_
_entity_poly.entity_id
_entity_poly.type
_entity_poly.pdbx_seq_one_letter_code
_entity_poly.pdbx_strand_id
1 'polypeptide(L)'
;MCRYRKRHTFVNLNTIGATSAIVKRSVTIAGHATSISLEEPFSRCLSHIASAEGVSVSALLRRIDTRRSATDAKINLSSAVRLFILDWLARRAGIDLAG
;
A
#
# COMPACT_ATOMS: atom_id res chain seq x y z
N MET A 1 22.91 -11.46 -10.24
CA MET A 1 22.48 -11.28 -11.03
C MET A 1 21.33 -10.60 -11.10
N CYS A 2 21.16 -9.71 -11.54
CA CYS A 2 20.09 -8.98 -11.47
C CYS A 2 19.10 -9.44 -12.35
N ARG A 3 17.99 -9.64 -11.89
CA ARG A 3 17.02 -10.10 -12.58
C ARG A 3 16.25 -9.00 -13.10
N TYR A 4 16.64 -7.78 -12.95
CA TYR A 4 15.91 -6.68 -13.34
C TYR A 4 15.70 -6.70 -14.79
N ARG A 5 14.46 -6.63 -15.25
CA ARG A 5 14.21 -6.79 -16.57
C ARG A 5 14.51 -5.59 -17.29
N LYS A 6 14.97 -5.66 -18.41
CA LYS A 6 15.29 -4.60 -19.14
C LYS A 6 14.19 -3.84 -19.62
N ARG A 7 13.09 -4.33 -19.89
CA ARG A 7 12.00 -3.59 -20.39
C ARG A 7 11.45 -2.68 -19.36
N HIS A 8 11.93 -2.81 -18.14
CA HIS A 8 11.46 -1.96 -17.10
C HIS A 8 12.50 -0.99 -16.67
N THR A 9 13.43 -0.69 -17.52
CA THR A 9 14.52 0.13 -17.10
C THR A 9 14.18 1.58 -16.99
N PHE A 10 12.99 2.02 -17.51
CA PHE A 10 12.66 3.35 -17.33
C PHE A 10 11.60 3.53 -16.39
N VAL A 11 11.64 4.54 -15.56
CA VAL A 11 10.52 4.96 -14.77
C VAL A 11 9.84 6.00 -15.63
N ASN A 12 8.56 5.86 -15.83
CA ASN A 12 7.82 6.82 -16.58
C ASN A 12 7.46 7.96 -15.65
N LEU A 13 8.24 8.99 -15.66
CA LEU A 13 8.04 10.11 -14.75
C LEU A 13 6.75 10.88 -15.01
N ASN A 14 6.15 10.71 -16.18
CA ASN A 14 4.87 11.34 -16.43
C ASN A 14 3.78 10.76 -15.57
N THR A 15 3.97 9.54 -15.09
CA THR A 15 3.01 8.90 -14.21
C THR A 15 2.81 9.70 -12.94
N ILE A 16 3.85 10.35 -12.45
CA ILE A 16 3.77 11.10 -11.23
C ILE A 16 2.69 12.17 -11.32
N GLY A 17 2.70 12.96 -12.37
CA GLY A 17 1.70 14.00 -12.52
C GLY A 17 0.34 13.46 -12.88
N ALA A 18 0.29 12.42 -13.71
CA ALA A 18 -0.96 11.89 -14.21
C ALA A 18 -1.75 11.13 -13.14
N THR A 19 -1.05 10.54 -12.18
CA THR A 19 -1.72 9.70 -11.20
C THR A 19 -1.52 10.17 -9.77
N SER A 20 -1.22 11.45 -9.59
CA SER A 20 -1.00 11.98 -8.26
C SER A 20 -2.31 12.32 -7.55
N ALA A 21 -3.44 12.19 -8.23
CA ALA A 21 -4.73 12.50 -7.62
C ALA A 21 -4.94 11.63 -6.38
N ILE A 22 -5.43 12.25 -5.33
CA ILE A 22 -5.69 11.55 -4.08
C ILE A 22 -7.10 10.98 -4.14
N VAL A 23 -7.20 9.70 -3.87
CA VAL A 23 -8.49 9.02 -3.82
C VAL A 23 -8.84 8.84 -2.36
N LYS A 24 -9.97 9.39 -1.95
CA LYS A 24 -10.45 9.24 -0.60
C LYS A 24 -11.45 8.10 -0.59
N ARG A 25 -11.23 7.16 0.29
CA ARG A 25 -12.08 5.98 0.35
C ARG A 25 -12.62 5.82 1.76
N SER A 26 -13.93 5.66 1.88
CA SER A 26 -14.56 5.40 3.16
C SER A 26 -14.55 3.91 3.39
N VAL A 27 -14.15 3.50 4.57
CA VAL A 27 -14.09 2.08 4.92
C VAL A 27 -14.62 1.89 6.33
N THR A 28 -15.10 0.69 6.62
CA THR A 28 -15.51 0.33 7.97
C THR A 28 -14.50 -0.68 8.50
N ILE A 29 -13.86 -0.34 9.61
CA ILE A 29 -12.87 -1.19 10.21
C ILE A 29 -13.29 -1.44 11.65
N ALA A 30 -13.44 -2.71 12.01
CA ALA A 30 -13.83 -3.10 13.35
C ALA A 30 -15.07 -2.37 13.85
N GLY A 31 -16.02 -2.16 12.96
CA GLY A 31 -17.27 -1.50 13.32
C GLY A 31 -17.24 0.02 13.29
N HIS A 32 -16.09 0.61 13.00
CA HIS A 32 -15.98 2.06 12.97
C HIS A 32 -15.82 2.54 11.54
N ALA A 33 -16.57 3.56 11.19
CA ALA A 33 -16.42 4.17 9.88
C ALA A 33 -15.18 5.06 9.91
N THR A 34 -14.34 4.95 8.90
CA THR A 34 -13.17 5.79 8.81
C THR A 34 -12.90 6.04 7.34
N SER A 35 -11.92 6.85 7.02
CA SER A 35 -11.55 7.06 5.64
C SER A 35 -10.05 7.06 5.51
N ILE A 36 -9.57 6.68 4.35
CA ILE A 36 -8.16 6.77 4.03
C ILE A 36 -8.03 7.56 2.75
N SER A 37 -6.90 8.21 2.59
CA SER A 37 -6.61 8.98 1.39
C SER A 37 -5.31 8.46 0.82
N LEU A 38 -5.36 7.96 -0.40
CA LEU A 38 -4.20 7.40 -1.06
C LEU A 38 -4.14 7.93 -2.47
N GLU A 39 -2.94 8.15 -2.95
CA GLU A 39 -2.76 8.47 -4.35
C GLU A 39 -3.22 7.28 -5.18
N GLU A 40 -3.67 7.56 -6.39
CA GLU A 40 -4.22 6.52 -7.24
C GLU A 40 -3.33 5.28 -7.39
N PRO A 41 -2.02 5.41 -7.61
CA PRO A 41 -1.19 4.22 -7.74
C PRO A 41 -1.16 3.37 -6.48
N PHE A 42 -1.19 4.01 -5.31
CA PHE A 42 -1.23 3.27 -4.06
C PHE A 42 -2.57 2.54 -3.92
N SER A 43 -3.66 3.19 -4.31
CA SER A 43 -4.96 2.56 -4.23
C SER A 43 -5.03 1.32 -5.13
N ARG A 44 -4.44 1.41 -6.32
CA ARG A 44 -4.40 0.28 -7.23
C ARG A 44 -3.54 -0.85 -6.68
N CYS A 45 -2.40 -0.51 -6.10
CA CYS A 45 -1.54 -1.53 -5.48
C CYS A 45 -2.24 -2.21 -4.33
N LEU A 46 -2.97 -1.45 -3.53
CA LEU A 46 -3.70 -2.03 -2.41
C LEU A 46 -4.71 -3.08 -2.89
N SER A 47 -5.43 -2.77 -3.96
CA SER A 47 -6.38 -3.73 -4.53
C SER A 47 -5.67 -4.96 -5.08
N HIS A 48 -4.53 -4.75 -5.71
CA HIS A 48 -3.75 -5.86 -6.26
C HIS A 48 -3.25 -6.77 -5.14
N ILE A 49 -2.76 -6.18 -4.06
CA ILE A 49 -2.25 -6.94 -2.93
C ILE A 49 -3.38 -7.75 -2.28
N ALA A 50 -4.54 -7.13 -2.10
CA ALA A 50 -5.68 -7.82 -1.53
C ALA A 50 -6.04 -9.04 -2.37
N SER A 51 -6.05 -8.88 -3.69
CA SER A 51 -6.34 -9.96 -4.60
C SER A 51 -5.28 -11.06 -4.49
N ALA A 52 -4.01 -10.67 -4.44
CA ALA A 52 -2.92 -11.63 -4.33
C ALA A 52 -2.96 -12.40 -3.01
N GLU A 53 -3.44 -11.76 -1.96
CA GLU A 53 -3.53 -12.38 -0.64
C GLU A 53 -4.86 -13.13 -0.46
N GLY A 54 -5.75 -13.04 -1.43
CA GLY A 54 -7.02 -13.73 -1.35
C GLY A 54 -7.99 -13.13 -0.35
N VAL A 55 -7.89 -11.84 -0.09
CA VAL A 55 -8.78 -11.18 0.88
C VAL A 55 -9.39 -9.94 0.26
N SER A 56 -10.42 -9.40 0.90
CA SER A 56 -10.99 -8.16 0.42
C SER A 56 -10.11 -7.01 0.87
N VAL A 57 -10.28 -5.86 0.22
CA VAL A 57 -9.54 -4.65 0.61
C VAL A 57 -9.87 -4.30 2.06
N SER A 58 -11.14 -4.42 2.45
CA SER A 58 -11.54 -4.13 3.82
C SER A 58 -10.85 -5.04 4.83
N ALA A 59 -10.72 -6.32 4.50
CA ALA A 59 -10.05 -7.26 5.39
C ALA A 59 -8.56 -6.93 5.50
N LEU A 60 -7.96 -6.54 4.39
CA LEU A 60 -6.56 -6.17 4.38
C LEU A 60 -6.34 -4.91 5.22
N LEU A 61 -7.21 -3.92 5.06
CA LEU A 61 -7.11 -2.69 5.83
C LEU A 61 -7.28 -2.96 7.33
N ARG A 62 -8.13 -3.91 7.68
CA ARG A 62 -8.31 -4.27 9.07
C ARG A 62 -7.02 -4.86 9.65
N ARG A 63 -6.34 -5.70 8.88
CA ARG A 63 -5.07 -6.27 9.32
C ARG A 63 -4.03 -5.18 9.53
N ILE A 64 -3.96 -4.24 8.60
CA ILE A 64 -3.00 -3.14 8.70
C ILE A 64 -3.32 -2.28 9.91
N ASP A 65 -4.60 -1.99 10.12
CA ASP A 65 -5.00 -1.16 11.25
C ASP A 65 -4.69 -1.85 12.58
N THR A 66 -4.89 -3.15 12.66
CA THR A 66 -4.58 -3.91 13.86
C THR A 66 -3.08 -3.83 14.18
N ARG A 67 -2.24 -3.98 13.15
CA ARG A 67 -0.80 -3.89 13.35
C ARG A 67 -0.40 -2.49 13.74
N ARG A 68 -0.98 -1.48 13.13
CA ARG A 68 -0.68 -0.11 13.46
C ARG A 68 -1.03 0.19 14.90
N SER A 69 -2.19 -0.30 15.35
CA SER A 69 -2.64 -0.04 16.71
C SER A 69 -1.82 -0.77 17.75
N ALA A 70 -1.17 -1.86 17.36
CA ALA A 70 -0.38 -2.63 18.29
C ALA A 70 1.04 -2.08 18.50
N THR A 71 1.41 -1.04 17.77
CA THR A 71 2.73 -0.46 17.90
C THR A 71 2.62 0.86 18.62
N ASP A 72 3.74 1.34 19.13
CA ASP A 72 3.75 2.63 19.79
C ASP A 72 3.85 3.76 18.79
N ALA A 73 4.06 3.45 17.53
CA ALA A 73 4.22 4.48 16.52
C ALA A 73 2.89 5.16 16.28
N LYS A 74 2.91 6.48 16.31
CA LYS A 74 1.69 7.22 16.08
C LYS A 74 1.61 7.64 14.63
N ILE A 75 1.23 6.72 13.79
CA ILE A 75 1.06 7.02 12.38
C ILE A 75 -0.40 6.82 12.03
N ASN A 76 -0.87 7.61 11.10
CA ASN A 76 -2.26 7.44 10.68
C ASN A 76 -2.40 6.26 9.74
N LEU A 77 -3.62 5.87 9.49
CA LEU A 77 -3.88 4.68 8.68
C LEU A 77 -3.38 4.82 7.26
N SER A 78 -3.52 5.99 6.65
CA SER A 78 -3.05 6.18 5.29
C SER A 78 -1.54 5.96 5.18
N SER A 79 -0.79 6.47 6.15
CA SER A 79 0.66 6.26 6.18
C SER A 79 0.99 4.79 6.41
N ALA A 80 0.26 4.14 7.30
CA ALA A 80 0.48 2.71 7.55
C ALA A 80 0.23 1.89 6.30
N VAL A 81 -0.79 2.24 5.54
CA VAL A 81 -1.10 1.54 4.29
C VAL A 81 0.01 1.72 3.29
N ARG A 82 0.53 2.95 3.15
CA ARG A 82 1.63 3.18 2.22
C ARG A 82 2.86 2.38 2.59
N LEU A 83 3.18 2.34 3.87
CA LEU A 83 4.34 1.57 4.33
C LEU A 83 4.14 0.08 4.12
N PHE A 84 2.93 -0.40 4.32
CA PHE A 84 2.61 -1.80 4.07
C PHE A 84 2.81 -2.15 2.60
N ILE A 85 2.31 -1.29 1.71
CA ILE A 85 2.43 -1.51 0.27
C ILE A 85 3.90 -1.54 -0.12
N LEU A 86 4.67 -0.59 0.40
CA LEU A 86 6.09 -0.54 0.10
C LEU A 86 6.79 -1.80 0.57
N ASP A 87 6.50 -2.25 1.78
CA ASP A 87 7.13 -3.44 2.33
C ASP A 87 6.76 -4.68 1.50
N TRP A 88 5.49 -4.79 1.13
CA TRP A 88 5.02 -5.94 0.36
C TRP A 88 5.74 -6.03 -0.99
N LEU A 89 5.86 -4.89 -1.67
CA LEU A 89 6.53 -4.84 -2.96
C LEU A 89 8.04 -5.03 -2.81
N ALA A 90 8.62 -4.47 -1.77
CA ALA A 90 10.05 -4.60 -1.52
C ALA A 90 10.44 -6.05 -1.29
N ARG A 91 9.62 -6.78 -0.53
CA ARG A 91 9.91 -8.19 -0.29
C ARG A 91 9.90 -8.99 -1.58
N ARG A 92 9.00 -8.65 -2.50
CA ARG A 92 8.96 -9.33 -3.79
C ARG A 92 10.13 -8.94 -4.67
N ALA A 93 10.69 -7.78 -4.45
CA ALA A 93 11.86 -7.32 -5.19
C ALA A 93 13.17 -7.72 -4.53
N GLY A 94 13.10 -8.40 -3.39
CA GLY A 94 14.30 -8.81 -2.69
C GLY A 94 14.97 -7.71 -1.89
N ILE A 95 14.24 -6.67 -1.55
CA ILE A 95 14.78 -5.55 -0.78
C ILE A 95 14.38 -5.70 0.66
N ASP A 96 15.35 -5.67 1.56
CA ASP A 96 15.09 -5.78 2.98
C ASP A 96 15.03 -4.38 3.58
N LEU A 97 13.84 -3.95 3.95
CA LEU A 97 13.64 -2.62 4.51
C LEU A 97 13.92 -2.56 6.01
N ALA A 98 14.02 -3.70 6.63
CA ALA A 98 14.26 -3.72 8.06
C ALA A 98 15.73 -3.55 8.42
N GLY A 99 16.56 -3.57 7.43
CA GLY A 99 17.96 -3.36 7.67
C GLY A 99 18.76 -4.59 7.64
#